data_de810f80555a37c4df7d1e79cf02819d
#
_entry.id   de810f80555a37c4df7d1e79cf02819d
#
_cell.length_a   1.000
_cell.length_b   1.000
_cell.length_c   1.000
_cell.angle_alpha   90.00
_cell.angle_beta   90.00
_cell.angle_gamma   90.00
#
_symmetry.space_group_name_H-M   'P 1'
#
loop_
_entity.id
_entity.type
_entity.pdbx_description
1 polymer ?
#
loop_
_entity_poly.entity_id
_entity_poly.type
_entity_poly.pdbx_seq_one_letter_code
_entity_poly.pdbx_strand_id
1 'polypeptide(L)'
;YSQNAPPNIRKVRNEPETPSSSESVIVGAKVTDPDGVRSVTLEYCVISPGSFVPAKIPHPVPNIPVNNPQQDNPDYEKGWVSVPMVKNGNQGEFASGEDVYSALIPPNENRSLVRYRIIIEDTKGVRARAPFVDDPSLNFAYFVYNGIPNYEGQAGSSLEALPVYHLITRQSDHADCYAYNGGKQINQGTQARFYYNWQGAMVYDGVVYDNIKYRLRGA
;
A
#
# COMPACT_ATOMS: atom_id res chain seq x y z
N TYR A 1 14.52 -19.72 -32.28
CA TYR A 1 13.24 -19.46 -31.56
C TYR A 1 13.41 -18.20 -30.73
N SER A 2 12.94 -17.05 -31.20
CA SER A 2 12.78 -15.89 -30.33
C SER A 2 11.57 -16.14 -29.44
N GLN A 3 11.81 -16.49 -28.18
CA GLN A 3 10.74 -16.45 -27.20
C GLN A 3 10.31 -14.99 -27.04
N ASN A 4 8.99 -14.75 -26.96
CA ASN A 4 8.47 -13.43 -26.64
C ASN A 4 9.00 -13.00 -25.27
N ALA A 5 9.63 -11.83 -25.18
CA ALA A 5 10.08 -11.27 -23.93
C ALA A 5 8.88 -10.59 -23.24
N PRO A 6 8.72 -10.71 -21.93
CA PRO A 6 7.68 -10.00 -21.22
C PRO A 6 7.91 -8.48 -21.26
N PRO A 7 6.83 -7.67 -21.24
CA PRO A 7 6.93 -6.22 -21.17
C PRO A 7 7.73 -5.75 -19.94
N ASN A 8 8.44 -4.64 -20.10
CA ASN A 8 9.26 -4.05 -19.05
C ASN A 8 8.58 -2.79 -18.50
N ILE A 9 8.45 -2.74 -17.16
CA ILE A 9 7.88 -1.62 -16.42
C ILE A 9 8.97 -0.97 -15.59
N ARG A 10 9.15 0.35 -15.72
CA ARG A 10 10.15 1.11 -15.01
C ARG A 10 9.63 2.46 -14.57
N LYS A 11 10.32 3.10 -13.61
CA LYS A 11 10.04 4.46 -13.15
C LYS A 11 8.59 4.65 -12.72
N VAL A 12 8.05 3.66 -12.01
CA VAL A 12 6.71 3.78 -11.44
C VAL A 12 6.75 4.81 -10.32
N ARG A 13 5.87 5.80 -10.37
CA ARG A 13 5.74 6.84 -9.35
C ARG A 13 4.35 7.46 -9.36
N ASN A 14 4.02 8.15 -8.28
CA ASN A 14 2.80 8.95 -8.17
C ASN A 14 3.14 10.42 -7.91
N GLU A 15 2.29 11.32 -8.38
CA GLU A 15 2.37 12.77 -8.18
C GLU A 15 0.99 13.34 -7.79
N PRO A 16 0.92 14.10 -6.69
CA PRO A 16 1.98 14.31 -5.70
C PRO A 16 2.33 13.03 -4.93
N GLU A 17 3.54 12.96 -4.37
CA GLU A 17 3.98 11.81 -3.57
C GLU A 17 3.16 11.67 -2.29
N THR A 18 2.83 12.80 -1.67
CA THR A 18 2.02 12.88 -0.46
C THR A 18 0.84 13.80 -0.71
N PRO A 19 -0.26 13.30 -1.29
CA PRO A 19 -1.43 14.12 -1.62
C PRO A 19 -2.22 14.52 -0.38
N SER A 20 -2.81 15.72 -0.43
CA SER A 20 -3.91 16.10 0.44
C SER A 20 -5.23 15.47 -0.02
N SER A 21 -6.27 15.56 0.81
CA SER A 21 -7.59 15.00 0.48
C SER A 21 -8.32 15.71 -0.65
N SER A 22 -7.84 16.86 -1.10
CA SER A 22 -8.40 17.62 -2.22
C SER A 22 -7.67 17.40 -3.54
N GLU A 23 -6.55 16.66 -3.51
CA GLU A 23 -5.71 16.47 -4.69
C GLU A 23 -5.96 15.13 -5.36
N SER A 24 -6.05 15.17 -6.68
CA SER A 24 -5.96 13.96 -7.51
C SER A 24 -4.51 13.53 -7.63
N VAL A 25 -4.29 12.24 -7.78
CA VAL A 25 -2.95 11.67 -7.92
C VAL A 25 -2.76 11.10 -9.32
N ILE A 26 -1.71 11.51 -10.01
CA ILE A 26 -1.31 10.94 -11.28
C ILE A 26 -0.33 9.80 -10.99
N VAL A 27 -0.65 8.60 -11.44
CA VAL A 27 0.29 7.48 -11.43
C VAL A 27 0.86 7.30 -12.82
N GLY A 28 2.17 7.23 -12.92
CA GLY A 28 2.87 7.07 -14.19
C GLY A 28 3.93 5.99 -14.15
N ALA A 29 4.23 5.45 -15.33
CA ALA A 29 5.29 4.47 -15.54
C ALA A 29 5.86 4.56 -16.96
N LYS A 30 7.13 4.21 -17.11
CA LYS A 30 7.71 3.94 -18.43
C LYS A 30 7.52 2.46 -18.76
N VAL A 31 6.89 2.19 -19.89
CA VAL A 31 6.56 0.85 -20.35
C VAL A 31 7.13 0.62 -21.73
N THR A 32 7.92 -0.43 -21.90
CA THR A 32 8.53 -0.80 -23.19
C THR A 32 8.39 -2.29 -23.45
N ASP A 33 8.12 -2.62 -24.71
CA ASP A 33 8.12 -3.97 -25.18
C ASP A 33 8.59 -4.04 -26.64
N PRO A 34 9.50 -4.99 -27.01
CA PRO A 34 9.99 -5.11 -28.38
C PRO A 34 8.90 -5.46 -29.41
N ASP A 35 7.89 -6.20 -28.99
CA ASP A 35 6.79 -6.65 -29.84
C ASP A 35 5.60 -5.67 -29.85
N GLY A 36 5.67 -4.66 -28.98
CA GLY A 36 4.67 -3.62 -28.80
C GLY A 36 3.73 -3.84 -27.61
N VAL A 37 3.34 -2.75 -27.00
CA VAL A 37 2.41 -2.71 -25.85
C VAL A 37 0.98 -2.68 -26.36
N ARG A 38 0.17 -3.64 -25.94
CA ARG A 38 -1.27 -3.72 -26.24
C ARG A 38 -2.10 -2.87 -25.27
N SER A 39 -1.84 -3.03 -23.98
CA SER A 39 -2.56 -2.29 -22.95
C SER A 39 -1.73 -2.10 -21.71
N VAL A 40 -1.95 -0.97 -21.02
CA VAL A 40 -1.43 -0.69 -19.71
C VAL A 40 -2.59 -0.30 -18.80
N THR A 41 -2.72 -0.96 -17.66
CA THR A 41 -3.82 -0.77 -16.73
C THR A 41 -3.27 -0.46 -15.35
N LEU A 42 -3.77 0.61 -14.76
CA LEU A 42 -3.60 0.90 -13.34
C LEU A 42 -4.70 0.18 -12.57
N GLU A 43 -4.33 -0.61 -11.60
CA GLU A 43 -5.25 -1.11 -10.59
C GLU A 43 -4.96 -0.43 -9.27
N TYR A 44 -5.97 0.09 -8.60
CA TYR A 44 -5.81 0.71 -7.29
C TYR A 44 -6.93 0.31 -6.33
N CYS A 45 -6.61 0.33 -5.03
CA CYS A 45 -7.56 0.03 -3.96
C CYS A 45 -7.41 1.09 -2.86
N VAL A 46 -8.53 1.69 -2.46
CA VAL A 46 -8.57 2.72 -1.40
C VAL A 46 -8.95 2.05 -0.09
N ILE A 47 -8.11 2.26 0.91
CA ILE A 47 -8.31 1.78 2.27
C ILE A 47 -8.62 2.98 3.16
N SER A 48 -9.88 3.10 3.54
CA SER A 48 -10.33 4.14 4.46
C SER A 48 -9.77 3.94 5.88
N PRO A 49 -9.66 4.99 6.68
CA PRO A 49 -9.22 4.90 8.07
C PRO A 49 -9.95 3.82 8.86
N GLY A 50 -9.22 2.95 9.53
CA GLY A 50 -9.75 1.84 10.32
C GLY A 50 -10.18 0.59 9.54
N SER A 51 -10.09 0.60 8.21
CA SER A 51 -10.52 -0.48 7.31
C SER A 51 -9.35 -1.23 6.66
N PHE A 52 -8.22 -1.34 7.35
CA PHE A 52 -7.05 -2.02 6.80
C PHE A 52 -7.34 -3.47 6.43
N VAL A 53 -6.97 -3.86 5.22
CA VAL A 53 -7.06 -5.24 4.73
C VAL A 53 -5.65 -5.82 4.67
N PRO A 54 -5.29 -6.75 5.57
CA PRO A 54 -3.98 -7.40 5.55
C PRO A 54 -3.86 -8.38 4.39
N ALA A 55 -2.67 -8.51 3.83
CA ALA A 55 -2.39 -9.50 2.77
C ALA A 55 -2.39 -10.94 3.31
N LYS A 56 -2.04 -11.10 4.56
CA LYS A 56 -2.00 -12.40 5.24
C LYS A 56 -2.87 -12.35 6.49
N ILE A 57 -3.55 -13.44 6.77
CA ILE A 57 -4.30 -13.64 8.00
C ILE A 57 -3.72 -14.82 8.78
N PRO A 58 -3.84 -14.81 10.12
CA PRO A 58 -3.45 -15.95 10.93
C PRO A 58 -4.20 -17.20 10.51
N HIS A 59 -3.50 -18.33 10.47
CA HIS A 59 -4.17 -19.62 10.27
C HIS A 59 -5.05 -19.94 11.48
N PRO A 60 -6.26 -20.48 11.30
CA PRO A 60 -7.20 -20.72 12.39
C PRO A 60 -6.82 -21.83 13.38
N VAL A 61 -5.65 -22.43 13.24
CA VAL A 61 -5.20 -23.51 14.16
C VAL A 61 -4.69 -22.89 15.46
N PRO A 62 -5.35 -23.13 16.59
CA PRO A 62 -4.88 -22.66 17.89
C PRO A 62 -3.57 -23.36 18.29
N ASN A 63 -2.71 -22.62 18.99
CA ASN A 63 -1.48 -23.12 19.63
C ASN A 63 -0.31 -23.53 18.70
N ILE A 64 -0.21 -22.97 17.49
CA ILE A 64 1.00 -23.15 16.69
C ILE A 64 2.05 -22.11 17.07
N PRO A 65 3.30 -22.55 17.39
CA PRO A 65 4.37 -21.66 17.84
C PRO A 65 4.78 -20.63 16.76
N VAL A 66 5.33 -19.55 17.23
CA VAL A 66 6.10 -18.41 16.67
C VAL A 66 6.03 -18.12 15.17
N ASN A 67 5.94 -19.12 14.34
CA ASN A 67 5.76 -19.06 12.90
C ASN A 67 4.33 -19.51 12.56
N ASN A 68 3.34 -18.95 13.28
CA ASN A 68 1.95 -19.21 12.95
C ASN A 68 1.79 -19.14 11.43
N PRO A 69 1.54 -20.25 10.73
CA PRO A 69 1.45 -20.24 9.29
C PRO A 69 0.38 -19.23 8.91
N GLN A 70 0.80 -18.21 8.22
CA GLN A 70 -0.11 -17.22 7.70
C GLN A 70 -0.62 -17.73 6.36
N GLN A 71 -1.89 -17.62 6.16
CA GLN A 71 -2.54 -17.90 4.88
C GLN A 71 -2.83 -16.60 4.14
N ASP A 72 -2.92 -16.67 2.82
CA ASP A 72 -3.34 -15.56 2.01
C ASP A 72 -4.75 -15.11 2.40
N ASN A 73 -4.93 -13.80 2.49
CA ASN A 73 -6.24 -13.22 2.74
C ASN A 73 -6.98 -13.06 1.42
N PRO A 74 -8.08 -13.81 1.18
CA PRO A 74 -8.83 -13.68 -0.06
C PRO A 74 -9.49 -12.31 -0.24
N ASP A 75 -9.65 -11.54 0.84
CA ASP A 75 -10.20 -10.19 0.77
C ASP A 75 -9.18 -9.16 0.26
N TYR A 76 -7.88 -9.51 0.26
CA TYR A 76 -6.83 -8.62 -0.23
C TYR A 76 -6.95 -8.33 -1.72
N GLU A 77 -7.43 -9.28 -2.49
CA GLU A 77 -7.64 -9.13 -3.94
C GLU A 77 -9.02 -8.55 -4.29
N LYS A 78 -9.82 -8.14 -3.29
CA LYS A 78 -11.12 -7.50 -3.50
C LYS A 78 -11.01 -5.98 -3.51
N GLY A 79 -11.96 -5.34 -4.20
CA GLY A 79 -12.09 -3.88 -4.18
C GLY A 79 -11.07 -3.12 -5.03
N TRP A 80 -10.32 -3.80 -5.88
CA TRP A 80 -9.44 -3.16 -6.84
C TRP A 80 -10.24 -2.55 -8.01
N VAL A 81 -9.95 -1.31 -8.31
CA VAL A 81 -10.51 -0.55 -9.44
C VAL A 81 -9.49 -0.52 -10.55
N SER A 82 -9.90 -0.89 -11.77
CA SER A 82 -9.04 -0.90 -12.95
C SER A 82 -9.30 0.34 -13.81
N VAL A 83 -8.22 1.06 -14.13
CA VAL A 83 -8.26 2.27 -14.99
C VAL A 83 -7.24 2.12 -16.11
N PRO A 84 -7.62 2.32 -17.39
CA PRO A 84 -6.66 2.30 -18.48
C PRO A 84 -5.68 3.45 -18.35
N MET A 85 -4.38 3.17 -18.53
CA MET A 85 -3.33 4.18 -18.58
C MET A 85 -3.13 4.63 -20.03
N VAL A 86 -3.00 5.95 -20.22
CA VAL A 86 -2.87 6.57 -21.55
C VAL A 86 -1.40 6.87 -21.83
N LYS A 87 -0.94 6.47 -23.00
CA LYS A 87 0.41 6.81 -23.48
C LYS A 87 0.52 8.32 -23.70
N ASN A 88 1.61 8.91 -23.23
CA ASN A 88 1.85 10.36 -23.28
C ASN A 88 0.68 11.17 -22.68
N GLY A 89 0.13 10.66 -21.60
CA GLY A 89 -0.96 11.31 -20.88
C GLY A 89 -0.66 12.77 -20.56
N ASN A 90 -1.63 13.65 -20.77
CA ASN A 90 -1.48 15.12 -20.81
C ASN A 90 -1.31 15.78 -19.44
N GLN A 91 -0.81 15.10 -18.40
CA GLN A 91 -0.80 15.65 -17.06
C GLN A 91 0.52 15.44 -16.33
N GLY A 92 1.05 16.54 -15.78
CA GLY A 92 2.22 16.54 -14.92
C GLY A 92 3.56 16.30 -15.66
N GLU A 93 4.59 16.02 -14.91
CA GLU A 93 5.92 15.65 -15.43
C GLU A 93 5.92 14.34 -16.26
N PHE A 94 4.85 13.56 -16.19
CA PHE A 94 4.64 12.38 -17.04
C PHE A 94 4.25 12.70 -18.47
N ALA A 95 3.99 13.99 -18.78
CA ALA A 95 3.53 14.41 -20.11
C ALA A 95 4.60 14.33 -21.20
N SER A 96 5.87 14.20 -20.85
CA SER A 96 6.98 14.30 -21.81
C SER A 96 7.93 13.11 -21.72
N GLY A 97 7.70 12.10 -22.51
CA GLY A 97 8.64 11.00 -22.67
C GLY A 97 8.10 9.90 -23.58
N GLU A 98 8.98 9.34 -24.41
CA GLU A 98 8.65 8.14 -25.16
C GLU A 98 8.29 7.00 -24.20
N ASP A 99 7.19 6.31 -24.48
CA ASP A 99 6.71 5.13 -23.75
C ASP A 99 6.31 5.38 -22.28
N VAL A 100 5.93 6.61 -21.95
CA VAL A 100 5.34 6.93 -20.64
C VAL A 100 3.81 6.78 -20.72
N TYR A 101 3.27 6.05 -19.75
CA TYR A 101 1.84 5.84 -19.56
C TYR A 101 1.41 6.41 -18.23
N SER A 102 0.25 7.04 -18.16
CA SER A 102 -0.29 7.62 -16.93
C SER A 102 -1.79 7.46 -16.80
N ALA A 103 -2.27 7.44 -15.56
CA ALA A 103 -3.69 7.48 -15.22
C ALA A 103 -3.89 8.32 -13.95
N LEU A 104 -5.12 8.83 -13.78
CA LEU A 104 -5.52 9.65 -12.66
C LEU A 104 -6.29 8.83 -11.63
N ILE A 105 -5.92 8.95 -10.36
CA ILE A 105 -6.71 8.52 -9.22
C ILE A 105 -7.39 9.77 -8.63
N PRO A 106 -8.73 9.76 -8.46
CA PRO A 106 -9.43 10.92 -7.91
C PRO A 106 -9.03 11.19 -6.45
N PRO A 107 -9.37 12.38 -5.90
CA PRO A 107 -9.15 12.71 -4.50
C PRO A 107 -9.76 11.67 -3.57
N ASN A 108 -9.09 11.40 -2.47
CA ASN A 108 -9.54 10.47 -1.44
C ASN A 108 -9.55 11.14 -0.07
N GLU A 109 -10.29 10.59 0.88
CA GLU A 109 -10.39 11.19 2.20
C GLU A 109 -9.05 11.22 2.94
N ASN A 110 -8.89 12.20 3.83
CA ASN A 110 -7.70 12.33 4.67
C ASN A 110 -7.45 11.07 5.50
N ARG A 111 -6.21 10.61 5.55
CA ARG A 111 -5.73 9.39 6.20
C ARG A 111 -6.12 8.09 5.49
N SER A 112 -6.52 8.14 4.22
CA SER A 112 -6.64 6.95 3.38
C SER A 112 -5.27 6.45 2.96
N LEU A 113 -5.11 5.12 2.95
CA LEU A 113 -4.01 4.43 2.29
C LEU A 113 -4.49 3.99 0.90
N VAL A 114 -3.79 4.39 -0.14
CA VAL A 114 -4.11 3.97 -1.51
C VAL A 114 -3.01 3.04 -2.00
N ARG A 115 -3.37 1.80 -2.26
CA ARG A 115 -2.52 0.80 -2.90
C ARG A 115 -2.72 0.85 -4.40
N TYR A 116 -1.65 0.65 -5.17
CA TYR A 116 -1.78 0.56 -6.61
C TYR A 116 -0.74 -0.39 -7.22
N ARG A 117 -1.06 -0.91 -8.40
CA ARG A 117 -0.22 -1.78 -9.21
C ARG A 117 -0.47 -1.54 -10.69
N ILE A 118 0.50 -1.84 -11.53
CA ILE A 118 0.39 -1.65 -12.97
C ILE A 118 0.43 -3.01 -13.64
N ILE A 119 -0.55 -3.27 -14.50
CA ILE A 119 -0.66 -4.48 -15.31
C ILE A 119 -0.43 -4.09 -16.77
N ILE A 120 0.40 -4.85 -17.45
CA ILE A 120 0.66 -4.65 -18.88
C ILE A 120 0.36 -5.94 -19.62
N GLU A 121 -0.15 -5.78 -20.83
CA GLU A 121 -0.26 -6.85 -21.81
C GLU A 121 0.40 -6.41 -23.13
N ASP A 122 1.27 -7.26 -23.67
CA ASP A 122 1.88 -7.04 -24.97
C ASP A 122 0.95 -7.44 -26.11
N THR A 123 1.35 -7.19 -27.35
CA THR A 123 0.56 -7.55 -28.54
C THR A 123 0.42 -9.05 -28.77
N LYS A 124 1.23 -9.86 -28.12
CA LYS A 124 1.22 -11.33 -28.18
C LYS A 124 0.50 -11.99 -27.00
N GLY A 125 -0.04 -11.17 -26.06
CA GLY A 125 -0.83 -11.62 -24.92
C GLY A 125 -0.01 -12.00 -23.67
N VAL A 126 1.31 -11.73 -23.65
CA VAL A 126 2.12 -11.92 -22.43
C VAL A 126 1.86 -10.75 -21.50
N ARG A 127 1.70 -11.08 -20.20
CA ARG A 127 1.40 -10.11 -19.16
C ARG A 127 2.57 -9.93 -18.20
N ALA A 128 2.76 -8.70 -17.77
CA ALA A 128 3.67 -8.34 -16.67
C ALA A 128 2.92 -7.46 -15.66
N ARG A 129 3.40 -7.46 -14.41
CA ARG A 129 2.87 -6.64 -13.33
C ARG A 129 4.02 -5.94 -12.60
N ALA A 130 3.79 -4.71 -12.16
CA ALA A 130 4.65 -4.02 -11.21
C ALA A 130 3.85 -3.62 -9.95
N PRO A 131 4.33 -3.91 -8.71
CA PRO A 131 5.55 -4.70 -8.43
C PRO A 131 5.44 -6.12 -8.98
N PHE A 132 6.57 -6.78 -9.23
CA PHE A 132 6.56 -8.18 -9.67
C PHE A 132 5.95 -9.09 -8.60
N VAL A 133 5.43 -10.25 -9.00
CA VAL A 133 4.74 -11.18 -8.09
C VAL A 133 5.64 -11.72 -6.98
N ASP A 134 6.94 -11.79 -7.25
CA ASP A 134 7.99 -12.25 -6.34
C ASP A 134 8.69 -11.10 -5.58
N ASP A 135 8.27 -9.83 -5.80
CA ASP A 135 8.76 -8.70 -5.03
C ASP A 135 8.31 -8.79 -3.57
N PRO A 136 9.13 -8.32 -2.61
CA PRO A 136 8.73 -8.21 -1.21
C PRO A 136 7.51 -7.32 -1.00
N SER A 137 7.38 -6.27 -1.82
CA SER A 137 6.23 -5.36 -1.83
C SER A 137 5.17 -5.87 -2.80
N LEU A 138 3.99 -6.18 -2.30
CA LEU A 138 2.87 -6.69 -3.11
C LEU A 138 2.24 -5.64 -4.01
N ASN A 139 2.40 -4.36 -3.66
CA ASN A 139 1.87 -3.19 -4.36
C ASN A 139 2.68 -1.96 -4.01
N PHE A 140 2.60 -0.93 -4.84
CA PHE A 140 2.95 0.43 -4.47
C PHE A 140 1.87 1.02 -3.58
N ALA A 141 2.19 2.06 -2.83
CA ALA A 141 1.20 2.76 -2.02
C ALA A 141 1.59 4.22 -1.77
N TYR A 142 0.58 5.06 -1.57
CA TYR A 142 0.73 6.40 -1.01
C TYR A 142 -0.31 6.65 0.08
N PHE A 143 -0.06 7.66 0.87
CA PHE A 143 -0.92 8.03 1.99
C PHE A 143 -1.46 9.44 1.80
N VAL A 144 -2.78 9.60 1.93
CA VAL A 144 -3.45 10.89 1.83
C VAL A 144 -3.39 11.59 3.18
N TYR A 145 -2.77 12.79 3.22
CA TYR A 145 -2.57 13.47 4.48
C TYR A 145 -2.66 14.99 4.38
N ASN A 146 -3.55 15.59 5.14
CA ASN A 146 -3.77 17.04 5.18
C ASN A 146 -2.84 17.78 6.15
N GLY A 147 -1.81 17.12 6.68
CA GLY A 147 -0.94 17.71 7.67
C GLY A 147 -1.45 17.55 9.12
N ILE A 148 -0.70 18.10 10.05
CA ILE A 148 -1.03 18.10 11.48
C ILE A 148 -2.16 19.13 11.70
N PRO A 149 -3.28 18.72 12.34
CA PRO A 149 -4.34 19.68 12.68
C PRO A 149 -3.80 20.75 13.62
N ASN A 150 -4.18 22.00 13.41
CA ASN A 150 -3.94 23.05 14.38
C ASN A 150 -4.60 22.70 15.71
N TYR A 151 -3.81 22.63 16.76
CA TYR A 151 -4.34 22.42 18.11
C TYR A 151 -4.87 23.76 18.63
N GLU A 152 -6.08 23.77 19.19
CA GLU A 152 -6.68 25.00 19.73
C GLU A 152 -5.73 25.70 20.69
N GLY A 153 -5.36 26.96 20.38
CA GLY A 153 -4.55 27.84 21.24
C GLY A 153 -3.03 27.78 21.03
N GLN A 154 -2.51 26.97 20.13
CA GLN A 154 -1.07 26.95 19.82
C GLN A 154 -0.87 27.13 18.31
N ALA A 155 -0.36 28.29 17.94
CA ALA A 155 0.12 28.50 16.57
C ALA A 155 1.28 27.53 16.29
N GLY A 156 1.10 26.71 15.32
CA GLY A 156 1.77 25.59 14.74
C GLY A 156 3.25 25.30 14.89
N SER A 157 4.08 26.16 15.40
CA SER A 157 5.53 26.05 15.18
C SER A 157 6.27 24.98 15.98
N SER A 158 5.76 24.51 17.12
CA SER A 158 6.47 23.53 17.93
C SER A 158 6.07 22.08 17.66
N LEU A 159 4.86 21.84 17.14
CA LEU A 159 4.39 20.50 16.82
C LEU A 159 4.84 20.04 15.43
N GLU A 160 5.07 20.98 14.51
CA GLU A 160 5.60 20.68 13.17
C GLU A 160 7.04 20.13 13.20
N ALA A 161 7.77 20.36 14.29
CA ALA A 161 9.12 19.83 14.47
C ALA A 161 9.15 18.37 14.97
N LEU A 162 8.00 17.81 15.37
CA LEU A 162 7.96 16.43 15.84
C LEU A 162 7.68 15.47 14.69
N PRO A 163 8.41 14.36 14.61
CA PRO A 163 8.13 13.35 13.59
C PRO A 163 6.75 12.73 13.83
N VAL A 164 5.94 12.65 12.76
CA VAL A 164 4.62 12.02 12.80
C VAL A 164 4.69 10.66 12.17
N TYR A 165 4.30 9.66 12.94
CA TYR A 165 4.18 8.28 12.49
C TYR A 165 2.70 7.91 12.43
N HIS A 166 2.26 7.33 11.31
CA HIS A 166 0.92 6.77 11.21
C HIS A 166 1.02 5.25 11.22
N LEU A 167 0.29 4.61 12.11
CA LEU A 167 0.05 3.17 12.08
C LEU A 167 -1.36 2.93 11.58
N ILE A 168 -1.47 2.30 10.42
CA ILE A 168 -2.73 1.97 9.77
C ILE A 168 -3.00 0.49 10.02
N THR A 169 -4.12 0.21 10.67
CA THR A 169 -4.44 -1.15 11.09
C THR A 169 -5.95 -1.38 11.03
N ARG A 170 -6.37 -2.63 11.02
CA ARG A 170 -7.76 -3.00 11.19
C ARG A 170 -8.16 -2.76 12.65
N GLN A 171 -9.32 -2.14 12.86
CA GLN A 171 -9.78 -1.80 14.21
C GLN A 171 -9.89 -3.04 15.13
N SER A 172 -10.36 -4.16 14.61
CA SER A 172 -10.42 -5.42 15.36
C SER A 172 -9.04 -5.91 15.79
N ASP A 173 -8.04 -5.82 14.91
CA ASP A 173 -6.67 -6.24 15.20
C ASP A 173 -6.01 -5.36 16.25
N HIS A 174 -6.29 -4.04 16.20
CA HIS A 174 -5.84 -3.12 17.24
C HIS A 174 -6.47 -3.46 18.60
N ALA A 175 -7.78 -3.72 18.64
CA ALA A 175 -8.49 -4.10 19.86
C ALA A 175 -7.96 -5.42 20.43
N ASP A 176 -7.75 -6.42 19.58
CA ASP A 176 -7.17 -7.71 19.97
C ASP A 176 -5.74 -7.57 20.49
N CYS A 177 -4.92 -6.78 19.79
CA CYS A 177 -3.55 -6.49 20.19
C CYS A 177 -3.50 -5.83 21.56
N TYR A 178 -4.36 -4.85 21.81
CA TYR A 178 -4.47 -4.16 23.07
C TYR A 178 -4.99 -5.06 24.19
N ALA A 179 -6.04 -5.82 23.95
CA ALA A 179 -6.61 -6.77 24.92
C ALA A 179 -5.61 -7.88 25.29
N TYR A 180 -4.82 -8.32 24.33
CA TYR A 180 -3.83 -9.36 24.51
C TYR A 180 -2.67 -8.92 25.40
N ASN A 181 -2.25 -7.67 25.32
CA ASN A 181 -1.25 -7.08 26.20
C ASN A 181 -1.84 -6.55 27.52
N GLY A 182 -3.15 -6.45 27.63
CA GLY A 182 -3.88 -5.90 28.77
C GLY A 182 -3.90 -6.75 30.04
N GLY A 183 -2.91 -7.57 30.26
CA GLY A 183 -2.52 -8.06 31.59
C GLY A 183 -3.24 -9.28 32.11
N LYS A 184 -4.33 -9.75 31.55
CA LYS A 184 -4.97 -10.99 32.02
C LYS A 184 -4.35 -12.27 31.45
N GLN A 185 -3.55 -12.12 30.40
CA GLN A 185 -2.82 -13.20 29.74
C GLN A 185 -1.33 -13.21 30.13
N ILE A 186 -0.93 -12.44 31.14
CA ILE A 186 0.48 -12.27 31.54
C ILE A 186 1.11 -13.60 31.93
N ASN A 187 0.38 -14.53 32.49
CA ASN A 187 0.92 -15.86 32.83
C ASN A 187 1.16 -16.76 31.59
N GLN A 188 0.58 -16.38 30.47
CA GLN A 188 0.91 -16.93 29.15
C GLN A 188 1.72 -15.95 28.30
N GLY A 189 2.07 -14.81 28.88
CA GLY A 189 2.51 -13.59 28.23
C GLY A 189 3.84 -13.68 27.50
N THR A 190 4.75 -14.55 27.92
CA THR A 190 6.00 -14.77 27.20
C THR A 190 5.72 -15.41 25.82
N GLN A 191 4.77 -16.27 25.74
CA GLN A 191 4.40 -16.95 24.48
C GLN A 191 3.59 -16.02 23.58
N ALA A 192 2.62 -15.30 24.12
CA ALA A 192 1.81 -14.36 23.38
C ALA A 192 2.61 -13.31 22.63
N ARG A 193 3.69 -12.81 23.22
CA ARG A 193 4.59 -11.85 22.57
C ARG A 193 5.28 -12.40 21.32
N PHE A 194 5.37 -13.69 21.19
CA PHE A 194 6.01 -14.38 20.08
C PHE A 194 4.99 -14.90 19.06
N TYR A 195 3.75 -15.12 19.45
CA TYR A 195 2.76 -15.81 18.63
C TYR A 195 1.90 -14.92 17.74
N TYR A 196 1.71 -13.65 18.12
CA TYR A 196 0.81 -12.76 17.42
C TYR A 196 1.54 -11.53 16.91
N ASN A 197 1.67 -11.47 15.59
CA ASN A 197 2.08 -10.30 14.87
C ASN A 197 0.91 -9.87 13.99
N TRP A 198 0.24 -8.79 14.39
CA TRP A 198 -0.80 -8.20 13.59
C TRP A 198 -0.19 -7.48 12.40
N GLN A 199 -0.92 -7.46 11.28
CA GLN A 199 -0.48 -6.76 10.08
C GLN A 199 -1.08 -5.36 10.01
N GLY A 200 -0.30 -4.43 9.48
CA GLY A 200 -0.68 -3.06 9.26
C GLY A 200 0.22 -2.40 8.23
N ALA A 201 0.04 -1.11 8.05
CA ALA A 201 0.99 -0.26 7.33
C ALA A 201 1.50 0.83 8.26
N MET A 202 2.75 1.23 8.08
CA MET A 202 3.34 2.39 8.74
C MET A 202 3.65 3.45 7.70
N VAL A 203 3.37 4.71 8.04
CA VAL A 203 3.76 5.86 7.21
C VAL A 203 4.64 6.78 8.03
N TYR A 204 5.76 7.16 7.45
CA TYR A 204 6.67 8.14 8.00
C TYR A 204 7.26 8.97 6.86
N ASP A 205 7.20 10.29 7.00
CA ASP A 205 7.73 11.26 6.01
C ASP A 205 7.28 10.96 4.57
N GLY A 206 5.98 10.71 4.39
CA GLY A 206 5.38 10.36 3.10
C GLY A 206 5.65 8.93 2.61
N VAL A 207 6.61 8.23 3.19
CA VAL A 207 6.95 6.87 2.79
C VAL A 207 6.01 5.86 3.44
N VAL A 208 5.41 5.00 2.62
CA VAL A 208 4.51 3.93 3.08
C VAL A 208 5.27 2.61 3.18
N TYR A 209 5.25 2.01 4.35
CA TYR A 209 5.72 0.66 4.62
C TYR A 209 4.49 -0.24 4.80
N ASP A 210 4.01 -0.83 3.71
CA ASP A 210 2.81 -1.66 3.72
C ASP A 210 3.11 -3.09 4.17
N ASN A 211 2.08 -3.78 4.68
CA ASN A 211 2.16 -5.16 5.16
C ASN A 211 3.23 -5.41 6.23
N ILE A 212 3.49 -4.41 7.07
CA ILE A 212 4.36 -4.60 8.24
C ILE A 212 3.67 -5.47 9.29
N LYS A 213 4.48 -6.05 10.16
CA LYS A 213 4.00 -6.71 11.38
C LYS A 213 4.20 -5.79 12.58
N TYR A 214 3.18 -5.67 13.40
CA TYR A 214 3.27 -4.87 14.63
C TYR A 214 2.77 -5.65 15.84
N ARG A 215 3.17 -5.21 17.00
CA ARG A 215 2.68 -5.67 18.31
C ARG A 215 2.88 -4.57 19.34
N LEU A 216 2.05 -4.57 20.36
CA LEU A 216 2.32 -3.73 21.53
C LEU A 216 3.48 -4.31 22.35
N ARG A 217 4.31 -3.44 22.86
CA ARG A 217 5.40 -3.77 23.77
C ARG A 217 5.28 -2.89 25.00
N GLY A 218 5.23 -3.49 26.16
CA GLY A 218 5.18 -2.80 27.42
C GLY A 218 5.52 -3.76 28.54
N ALA A 219 5.94 -3.23 29.68
CA ALA A 219 6.18 -3.98 30.90
C ALA A 219 4.86 -4.34 31.56
#